data_8da47cf7440a7ce17d4f02359e4ad57c
#
_entry.id   8da47cf7440a7ce17d4f02359e4ad57c
#
_cell.length_a   1.000
_cell.length_b   1.000
_cell.length_c   1.000
_cell.angle_alpha   90.00
_cell.angle_beta   90.00
_cell.angle_gamma   90.00
#
_symmetry.space_group_name_H-M   'P 1'
#
loop_
_entity.id
_entity.type
_entity.pdbx_description
1 polymer ?
#
loop_
_entity_poly.entity_id
_entity_poly.type
_entity_poly.pdbx_seq_one_letter_code
_entity_poly.pdbx_strand_id
1 'polypeptide(L)'
;MKKMKVNVIMPMLGGGTRMRGIQPTCKPLMKLPDGNLFFLKALKSLKNYNVQTLILVVLKDYFKDFNDVLSEAGRVSGANSVHLIPHEPTSSPVETLRIGFNRLLTSYDVNLPTFVLDCDVYGVIPVFEPMDFEAGRVFYFEDKNPNKSYIRTKGVNDDVVAEIVEKRVISDKAVMGAYLFEDIHLLRKLLEYTSYPFGYISGLIQYAIESENATIGASPAANVTNFGTIEELEQYGK
;
A
#
# COMPACT_ATOMS: atom_id res chain seq x y z
N MET A 1 -24.70 2.63 -1.04
CA MET A 1 -23.83 2.48 -2.22
C MET A 1 -23.22 1.10 -2.24
N LYS A 2 -23.05 0.49 -3.40
CA LYS A 2 -22.34 -0.80 -3.56
C LYS A 2 -20.84 -0.53 -3.40
N LYS A 3 -20.16 -1.30 -2.53
CA LYS A 3 -18.71 -1.15 -2.35
C LYS A 3 -17.97 -1.50 -3.65
N MET A 4 -16.96 -0.69 -4.01
CA MET A 4 -16.07 -0.98 -5.14
C MET A 4 -15.36 -2.32 -4.93
N LYS A 5 -15.38 -3.18 -5.95
CA LYS A 5 -14.60 -4.43 -5.95
C LYS A 5 -13.14 -4.12 -6.26
N VAL A 6 -12.24 -4.66 -5.47
CA VAL A 6 -10.80 -4.42 -5.60
C VAL A 6 -9.98 -5.67 -5.30
N ASN A 7 -8.78 -5.73 -5.84
CA ASN A 7 -7.72 -6.61 -5.37
C ASN A 7 -6.79 -5.84 -4.44
N VAL A 8 -6.03 -6.56 -3.63
CA VAL A 8 -5.06 -5.98 -2.70
C VAL A 8 -3.77 -6.76 -2.76
N ILE A 9 -2.65 -6.06 -2.90
CA ILE A 9 -1.31 -6.61 -2.72
C ILE A 9 -0.65 -5.86 -1.57
N MET A 10 -0.18 -6.62 -0.59
CA MET A 10 0.57 -6.08 0.55
C MET A 10 2.02 -6.58 0.49
N PRO A 11 2.99 -5.75 0.06
CA PRO A 11 4.40 -6.11 -0.01
C PRO A 11 5.04 -6.02 1.37
N MET A 12 5.46 -7.16 1.96
CA MET A 12 5.94 -7.24 3.34
C MET A 12 7.32 -7.88 3.48
N LEU A 13 8.20 -7.78 2.44
CA LEU A 13 9.56 -8.34 2.48
C LEU A 13 10.61 -7.36 3.04
N GLY A 14 10.21 -6.18 3.49
CA GLY A 14 11.12 -5.20 4.06
C GLY A 14 11.77 -5.70 5.36
N GLY A 15 13.08 -5.46 5.51
CA GLY A 15 13.86 -5.96 6.66
C GLY A 15 13.56 -5.31 8.02
N GLY A 16 12.56 -4.42 8.12
CA GLY A 16 12.12 -3.81 9.40
C GLY A 16 13.23 -3.05 10.15
N THR A 17 14.26 -2.56 9.47
CA THR A 17 15.49 -2.03 10.08
C THR A 17 15.25 -0.88 11.05
N ARG A 18 14.21 -0.09 10.83
CA ARG A 18 13.81 1.04 11.70
C ARG A 18 13.17 0.60 13.03
N MET A 19 12.83 -0.69 13.15
CA MET A 19 12.22 -1.30 14.35
C MET A 19 13.18 -2.23 15.08
N ARG A 20 14.46 -2.30 14.64
CA ARG A 20 15.47 -3.15 15.31
C ARG A 20 15.71 -2.67 16.73
N GLY A 21 15.63 -3.58 17.69
CA GLY A 21 15.84 -3.31 19.13
C GLY A 21 14.56 -3.36 19.97
N ILE A 22 13.35 -3.33 19.38
CA ILE A 22 12.12 -3.48 20.16
C ILE A 22 11.71 -4.95 20.26
N GLN A 23 11.74 -5.68 19.16
CA GLN A 23 11.45 -7.13 19.13
C GLN A 23 12.23 -7.79 17.98
N PRO A 24 12.72 -9.04 18.16
CA PRO A 24 13.41 -9.80 17.11
C PRO A 24 12.41 -10.45 16.13
N THR A 25 11.32 -9.75 15.78
CA THR A 25 10.23 -10.29 14.97
C THR A 25 10.10 -9.52 13.64
N CYS A 26 9.52 -10.20 12.67
CA CYS A 26 9.10 -9.62 11.41
C CYS A 26 8.16 -8.42 11.66
N LYS A 27 8.49 -7.23 11.16
CA LYS A 27 7.74 -5.99 11.42
C LYS A 27 6.22 -6.11 11.22
N PRO A 28 5.69 -6.71 10.13
CA PRO A 28 4.25 -6.87 9.95
C PRO A 28 3.56 -7.68 11.06
N LEU A 29 4.29 -8.58 11.74
CA LEU A 29 3.80 -9.43 12.82
C LEU A 29 3.97 -8.80 14.22
N MET A 30 4.52 -7.59 14.30
CA MET A 30 4.59 -6.87 15.59
C MET A 30 3.19 -6.51 16.06
N LYS A 31 3.02 -6.45 17.39
CA LYS A 31 1.76 -6.06 18.03
C LYS A 31 1.74 -4.59 18.36
N LEU A 32 0.64 -3.94 18.05
CA LEU A 32 0.29 -2.62 18.55
C LEU A 32 -0.14 -2.70 20.02
N PRO A 33 -0.14 -1.58 20.77
CA PRO A 33 -0.65 -1.54 22.14
C PRO A 33 -2.08 -2.04 22.30
N ASP A 34 -2.91 -1.94 21.27
CA ASP A 34 -4.28 -2.45 21.22
C ASP A 34 -4.37 -3.97 20.92
N GLY A 35 -3.23 -4.66 20.81
CA GLY A 35 -3.11 -6.09 20.54
C GLY A 35 -3.21 -6.49 19.07
N ASN A 36 -3.56 -5.58 18.16
CA ASN A 36 -3.60 -5.89 16.74
C ASN A 36 -2.19 -6.08 16.16
N LEU A 37 -2.03 -7.03 15.23
CA LEU A 37 -0.82 -7.09 14.41
C LEU A 37 -0.79 -5.91 13.42
N PHE A 38 0.40 -5.41 13.09
CA PHE A 38 0.57 -4.25 12.20
C PHE A 38 -0.19 -4.43 10.89
N PHE A 39 0.07 -5.51 10.16
CA PHE A 39 -0.57 -5.74 8.85
C PHE A 39 -2.10 -5.94 8.97
N LEU A 40 -2.59 -6.55 10.05
CA LEU A 40 -4.03 -6.70 10.29
C LEU A 40 -4.69 -5.35 10.57
N LYS A 41 -4.00 -4.46 11.29
CA LYS A 41 -4.47 -3.09 11.51
C LYS A 41 -4.53 -2.32 10.20
N ALA A 42 -3.50 -2.42 9.35
CA ALA A 42 -3.47 -1.77 8.04
C ALA A 42 -4.62 -2.27 7.13
N LEU A 43 -4.93 -3.55 7.12
CA LEU A 43 -6.05 -4.13 6.35
C LEU A 43 -7.42 -3.53 6.73
N LYS A 44 -7.61 -3.06 7.96
CA LYS A 44 -8.85 -2.39 8.39
C LYS A 44 -9.11 -1.08 7.62
N SER A 45 -8.10 -0.50 6.98
CA SER A 45 -8.25 0.68 6.12
C SER A 45 -9.18 0.43 4.93
N LEU A 46 -9.32 -0.83 4.52
CA LEU A 46 -10.11 -1.25 3.36
C LEU A 46 -11.59 -1.51 3.66
N LYS A 47 -12.10 -1.17 4.85
CA LYS A 47 -13.48 -1.46 5.30
C LYS A 47 -14.58 -0.96 4.35
N ASN A 48 -14.29 0.06 3.54
CA ASN A 48 -15.22 0.66 2.60
C ASN A 48 -15.22 -0.03 1.23
N TYR A 49 -14.34 -1.01 1.00
CA TYR A 49 -14.15 -1.73 -0.26
C TYR A 49 -14.62 -3.18 -0.15
N ASN A 50 -14.84 -3.80 -1.29
CA ASN A 50 -15.18 -5.22 -1.42
C ASN A 50 -13.95 -5.95 -1.99
N VAL A 51 -13.10 -6.46 -1.11
CA VAL A 51 -11.85 -7.12 -1.50
C VAL A 51 -12.16 -8.48 -2.11
N GLN A 52 -11.74 -8.70 -3.35
CA GLN A 52 -11.91 -9.99 -4.04
C GLN A 52 -10.71 -10.89 -3.76
N THR A 53 -9.52 -10.42 -4.04
CA THR A 53 -8.27 -11.17 -3.81
C THR A 53 -7.33 -10.35 -2.94
N LEU A 54 -6.85 -10.95 -1.85
CA LEU A 54 -5.78 -10.42 -1.01
C LEU A 54 -4.51 -11.23 -1.20
N ILE A 55 -3.42 -10.58 -1.58
CA ILE A 55 -2.10 -11.19 -1.75
C ILE A 55 -1.15 -10.60 -0.70
N LEU A 56 -0.63 -11.46 0.14
CA LEU A 56 0.36 -11.15 1.17
C LEU A 56 1.71 -11.72 0.73
N VAL A 57 2.67 -10.85 0.40
CA VAL A 57 4.05 -11.27 0.05
C VAL A 57 4.90 -11.15 1.31
N VAL A 58 5.33 -12.28 1.85
CA VAL A 58 5.89 -12.39 3.20
C VAL A 58 7.28 -13.03 3.20
N LEU A 59 8.08 -12.71 4.23
CA LEU A 59 9.36 -13.36 4.43
C LEU A 59 9.18 -14.87 4.69
N LYS A 60 9.90 -15.68 3.94
CA LYS A 60 9.84 -17.14 3.97
C LYS A 60 10.09 -17.71 5.39
N ASP A 61 11.00 -17.12 6.14
CA ASP A 61 11.34 -17.55 7.49
C ASP A 61 10.16 -17.42 8.47
N TYR A 62 9.19 -16.54 8.18
CA TYR A 62 7.99 -16.30 8.99
C TYR A 62 6.72 -16.85 8.34
N PHE A 63 6.84 -17.72 7.34
CA PHE A 63 5.69 -18.28 6.62
C PHE A 63 4.68 -18.94 7.56
N LYS A 64 5.15 -19.71 8.54
CA LYS A 64 4.27 -20.39 9.50
C LYS A 64 3.48 -19.37 10.32
N ASP A 65 4.13 -18.34 10.85
CA ASP A 65 3.49 -17.33 11.70
C ASP A 65 2.41 -16.57 10.93
N PHE A 66 2.65 -16.24 9.63
CA PHE A 66 1.63 -15.65 8.78
C PHE A 66 0.50 -16.62 8.45
N ASN A 67 0.80 -17.89 8.23
CA ASN A 67 -0.21 -18.90 7.94
C ASN A 67 -1.15 -19.11 9.14
N ASP A 68 -0.64 -19.05 10.37
CA ASP A 68 -1.43 -19.18 11.60
C ASP A 68 -2.46 -18.03 11.77
N VAL A 69 -2.23 -16.86 11.14
CA VAL A 69 -3.14 -15.70 11.18
C VAL A 69 -3.83 -15.41 9.84
N LEU A 70 -3.70 -16.31 8.86
CA LEU A 70 -4.23 -16.09 7.50
C LEU A 70 -5.77 -15.96 7.47
N SER A 71 -6.47 -16.79 8.26
CA SER A 71 -7.92 -16.73 8.37
C SER A 71 -8.39 -15.40 8.96
N GLU A 72 -7.64 -14.84 9.90
CA GLU A 72 -7.92 -13.53 10.48
C GLU A 72 -7.70 -12.41 9.45
N ALA A 73 -6.65 -12.49 8.63
CA ALA A 73 -6.42 -11.56 7.54
C ALA A 73 -7.60 -11.54 6.56
N GLY A 74 -8.13 -12.70 6.19
CA GLY A 74 -9.34 -12.81 5.37
C GLY A 74 -10.56 -12.17 6.03
N ARG A 75 -10.80 -12.47 7.32
CA ARG A 75 -11.92 -11.90 8.08
C ARG A 75 -11.82 -10.38 8.21
N VAL A 76 -10.64 -9.84 8.49
CA VAL A 76 -10.40 -8.41 8.70
C VAL A 76 -10.54 -7.62 7.40
N SER A 77 -10.00 -8.14 6.30
CA SER A 77 -10.08 -7.50 4.98
C SER A 77 -11.42 -7.71 4.30
N GLY A 78 -12.17 -8.74 4.70
CA GLY A 78 -13.37 -9.20 4.00
C GLY A 78 -13.08 -9.81 2.63
N ALA A 79 -11.86 -10.29 2.40
CA ALA A 79 -11.42 -10.85 1.13
C ALA A 79 -12.09 -12.19 0.83
N ASN A 80 -12.52 -12.38 -0.43
CA ASN A 80 -13.08 -13.65 -0.89
C ASN A 80 -12.01 -14.74 -1.01
N SER A 81 -10.78 -14.34 -1.37
CA SER A 81 -9.62 -15.23 -1.40
C SER A 81 -8.39 -14.57 -0.81
N VAL A 82 -7.56 -15.33 -0.10
CA VAL A 82 -6.29 -14.86 0.49
C VAL A 82 -5.16 -15.76 0.03
N HIS A 83 -4.09 -15.16 -0.48
CA HIS A 83 -2.90 -15.86 -0.94
C HIS A 83 -1.68 -15.40 -0.17
N LEU A 84 -0.97 -16.34 0.41
CA LEU A 84 0.30 -16.12 1.10
C LEU A 84 1.44 -16.54 0.19
N ILE A 85 2.34 -15.60 -0.12
CA ILE A 85 3.48 -15.83 -1.02
C ILE A 85 4.78 -15.69 -0.22
N PRO A 86 5.38 -16.81 0.21
CA PRO A 86 6.66 -16.77 0.88
C PRO A 86 7.79 -16.48 -0.11
N HIS A 87 8.67 -15.55 0.24
CA HIS A 87 9.82 -15.20 -0.59
C HIS A 87 11.00 -14.75 0.27
N GLU A 88 12.19 -14.82 -0.29
CA GLU A 88 13.39 -14.22 0.29
C GLU A 88 13.29 -12.68 0.27
N PRO A 89 14.05 -11.96 1.10
CA PRO A 89 14.09 -10.50 1.04
C PRO A 89 14.35 -9.98 -0.38
N THR A 90 13.68 -8.89 -0.74
CA THR A 90 13.88 -8.19 -2.01
C THR A 90 14.67 -6.91 -1.80
N SER A 91 15.19 -6.34 -2.89
CA SER A 91 15.95 -5.08 -2.86
C SER A 91 15.04 -3.85 -2.68
N SER A 92 13.73 -4.00 -2.99
CA SER A 92 12.80 -2.87 -2.96
C SER A 92 11.33 -3.27 -2.82
N PRO A 93 10.46 -2.35 -2.33
CA PRO A 93 9.00 -2.52 -2.36
C PRO A 93 8.44 -2.80 -3.77
N VAL A 94 8.99 -2.22 -4.82
CA VAL A 94 8.54 -2.46 -6.21
C VAL A 94 8.86 -3.89 -6.64
N GLU A 95 10.02 -4.43 -6.28
CA GLU A 95 10.35 -5.83 -6.57
C GLU A 95 9.40 -6.77 -5.81
N THR A 96 9.10 -6.48 -4.56
CA THR A 96 8.11 -7.23 -3.78
C THR A 96 6.72 -7.16 -4.42
N LEU A 97 6.31 -5.97 -4.88
CA LEU A 97 5.03 -5.78 -5.58
C LEU A 97 4.96 -6.64 -6.84
N ARG A 98 6.04 -6.72 -7.62
CA ARG A 98 6.11 -7.56 -8.84
C ARG A 98 5.82 -9.03 -8.53
N ILE A 99 6.36 -9.55 -7.43
CA ILE A 99 6.11 -10.93 -6.99
C ILE A 99 4.60 -11.14 -6.71
N GLY A 100 3.99 -10.25 -5.94
CA GLY A 100 2.56 -10.28 -5.64
C GLY A 100 1.70 -10.13 -6.91
N PHE A 101 2.09 -9.24 -7.81
CA PHE A 101 1.38 -9.02 -9.07
C PHE A 101 1.41 -10.24 -9.98
N ASN A 102 2.55 -10.94 -10.09
CA ASN A 102 2.64 -12.19 -10.85
C ASN A 102 1.68 -13.26 -10.34
N ARG A 103 1.43 -13.29 -9.02
CA ARG A 103 0.41 -14.16 -8.44
C ARG A 103 -1.00 -13.68 -8.80
N LEU A 104 -1.25 -12.37 -8.80
CA LEU A 104 -2.55 -11.80 -9.19
C LEU A 104 -2.92 -12.15 -10.63
N LEU A 105 -1.95 -12.16 -11.55
CA LEU A 105 -2.17 -12.52 -12.95
C LEU A 105 -2.77 -13.93 -13.16
N THR A 106 -2.69 -14.79 -12.16
CA THR A 106 -3.28 -16.15 -12.19
C THR A 106 -4.69 -16.20 -11.57
N SER A 107 -5.25 -15.07 -11.12
CA SER A 107 -6.58 -14.99 -10.50
C SER A 107 -7.67 -14.67 -11.53
N TYR A 108 -8.91 -15.04 -11.23
CA TYR A 108 -10.07 -14.72 -12.08
C TYR A 108 -10.41 -13.23 -12.11
N ASP A 109 -10.05 -12.50 -11.05
CA ASP A 109 -10.40 -11.10 -10.83
C ASP A 109 -9.27 -10.15 -11.21
N VAL A 110 -8.33 -10.56 -12.07
CA VAL A 110 -7.11 -9.82 -12.42
C VAL A 110 -7.39 -8.40 -12.93
N ASN A 111 -8.49 -8.18 -13.62
CA ASN A 111 -8.83 -6.88 -14.22
C ASN A 111 -9.50 -5.89 -13.25
N LEU A 112 -9.65 -6.24 -11.98
CA LEU A 112 -10.18 -5.31 -10.99
C LEU A 112 -9.11 -4.28 -10.56
N PRO A 113 -9.53 -3.07 -10.17
CA PRO A 113 -8.64 -2.11 -9.53
C PRO A 113 -7.86 -2.76 -8.40
N THR A 114 -6.57 -2.45 -8.30
CA THR A 114 -5.66 -3.13 -7.36
C THR A 114 -5.04 -2.14 -6.39
N PHE A 115 -5.31 -2.31 -5.10
CA PHE A 115 -4.60 -1.61 -4.04
C PHE A 115 -3.21 -2.21 -3.83
N VAL A 116 -2.21 -1.33 -3.71
CA VAL A 116 -0.94 -1.60 -3.05
C VAL A 116 -0.99 -0.92 -1.70
N LEU A 117 -0.85 -1.69 -0.61
CA LEU A 117 -1.05 -1.19 0.75
C LEU A 117 0.16 -1.51 1.63
N ASP A 118 0.72 -0.48 2.27
CA ASP A 118 1.77 -0.65 3.27
C ASP A 118 1.21 -1.30 4.55
N CYS A 119 2.04 -2.07 5.25
CA CYS A 119 1.63 -2.88 6.40
C CYS A 119 1.74 -2.16 7.75
N ASP A 120 2.18 -0.90 7.76
CA ASP A 120 2.56 -0.15 8.97
C ASP A 120 1.84 1.21 9.10
N VAL A 121 0.68 1.33 8.47
CA VAL A 121 -0.19 2.48 8.52
C VAL A 121 -1.65 2.06 8.52
N TYR A 122 -2.48 2.79 9.25
CA TYR A 122 -3.93 2.68 9.23
C TYR A 122 -4.53 4.05 8.95
N GLY A 123 -5.64 4.08 8.22
CA GLY A 123 -6.46 5.27 8.00
C GLY A 123 -7.79 4.90 7.36
N VAL A 124 -8.74 5.81 7.39
CA VAL A 124 -10.02 5.62 6.72
C VAL A 124 -9.87 6.09 5.28
N ILE A 125 -9.76 5.14 4.37
CA ILE A 125 -9.72 5.39 2.93
C ILE A 125 -11.16 5.72 2.48
N PRO A 126 -11.40 6.90 1.86
CA PRO A 126 -12.73 7.30 1.42
C PRO A 126 -13.18 6.45 0.23
N VAL A 127 -14.50 6.34 0.06
CA VAL A 127 -15.09 5.98 -1.24
C VAL A 127 -15.06 7.22 -2.12
N PHE A 128 -14.73 7.04 -3.39
CA PHE A 128 -14.66 8.12 -4.37
C PHE A 128 -15.28 7.68 -5.69
N GLU A 129 -15.63 8.64 -6.53
CA GLU A 129 -15.98 8.40 -7.92
C GLU A 129 -14.71 8.64 -8.76
N PRO A 130 -14.24 7.65 -9.53
CA PRO A 130 -13.08 7.83 -10.41
C PRO A 130 -13.33 8.95 -11.42
N MET A 131 -12.29 9.72 -11.72
CA MET A 131 -12.34 10.68 -12.84
C MET A 131 -12.28 9.93 -14.18
N ASP A 132 -12.79 10.54 -15.22
CA ASP A 132 -12.62 10.02 -16.58
C ASP A 132 -11.12 9.85 -16.88
N PHE A 133 -10.75 8.69 -17.41
CA PHE A 133 -9.35 8.31 -17.72
C PHE A 133 -8.39 8.29 -16.53
N GLU A 134 -8.90 8.17 -15.31
CA GLU A 134 -8.05 7.98 -14.14
C GLU A 134 -7.38 6.60 -14.17
N ALA A 135 -6.04 6.58 -14.16
CA ALA A 135 -5.27 5.33 -14.19
C ALA A 135 -4.97 4.78 -12.79
N GLY A 136 -5.12 5.62 -11.77
CA GLY A 136 -4.90 5.25 -10.37
C GLY A 136 -5.09 6.42 -9.42
N ARG A 137 -5.00 6.15 -8.12
CA ARG A 137 -5.23 7.14 -7.06
C ARG A 137 -4.27 6.95 -5.88
N VAL A 138 -3.81 8.07 -5.33
CA VAL A 138 -2.99 8.14 -4.13
C VAL A 138 -3.83 8.68 -2.98
N PHE A 139 -3.70 8.09 -1.80
CA PHE A 139 -4.35 8.57 -0.59
C PHE A 139 -3.35 9.28 0.29
N TYR A 140 -3.68 10.48 0.76
CA TYR A 140 -2.79 11.37 1.50
C TYR A 140 -3.42 11.88 2.79
N PHE A 141 -2.61 12.43 3.66
CA PHE A 141 -3.00 13.12 4.89
C PHE A 141 -2.02 14.26 5.16
N GLU A 142 -2.38 15.16 6.06
CA GLU A 142 -1.49 16.26 6.42
C GLU A 142 -0.37 15.77 7.35
N ASP A 143 0.90 15.99 6.94
CA ASP A 143 2.10 15.67 7.72
C ASP A 143 3.29 16.51 7.22
N LYS A 144 4.36 16.55 8.02
CA LYS A 144 5.64 17.20 7.68
C LYS A 144 6.85 16.31 7.99
N ASN A 145 6.65 15.03 8.30
CA ASN A 145 7.73 14.10 8.58
C ASN A 145 8.54 13.80 7.31
N PRO A 146 9.84 14.16 7.23
CA PRO A 146 10.64 14.00 6.01
C PRO A 146 10.88 12.55 5.59
N ASN A 147 10.49 11.59 6.40
CA ASN A 147 10.64 10.16 6.10
C ASN A 147 9.48 9.56 5.29
N LYS A 148 8.53 10.40 4.82
CA LYS A 148 7.38 9.99 4.01
C LYS A 148 7.49 10.45 2.56
N SER A 149 6.72 9.85 1.67
CA SER A 149 6.49 10.39 0.34
C SER A 149 5.49 11.53 0.40
N TYR A 150 5.61 12.50 -0.49
CA TYR A 150 4.74 13.68 -0.57
C TYR A 150 4.24 13.88 -2.00
N ILE A 151 3.04 14.45 -2.13
CA ILE A 151 2.45 14.82 -3.42
C ILE A 151 2.26 16.33 -3.51
N ARG A 152 2.41 16.88 -4.74
CA ARG A 152 1.76 18.12 -5.16
C ARG A 152 0.58 17.77 -6.03
N THR A 153 -0.48 18.52 -5.88
CA THR A 153 -1.70 18.34 -6.63
C THR A 153 -1.96 19.53 -7.56
N LYS A 154 -2.80 19.30 -8.55
CA LYS A 154 -3.27 20.29 -9.54
C LYS A 154 -4.74 20.01 -9.85
N GLY A 155 -5.35 20.85 -10.69
CA GLY A 155 -6.76 20.73 -11.04
C GLY A 155 -7.63 21.70 -10.24
N VAL A 156 -8.89 21.82 -10.64
CA VAL A 156 -9.83 22.77 -10.03
C VAL A 156 -10.11 22.45 -8.57
N ASN A 157 -10.17 21.14 -8.25
CA ASN A 157 -10.44 20.63 -6.91
C ASN A 157 -9.18 20.15 -6.19
N ASP A 158 -7.98 20.42 -6.75
CA ASP A 158 -6.71 19.97 -6.19
C ASP A 158 -6.64 18.43 -6.00
N ASP A 159 -7.23 17.68 -6.93
CA ASP A 159 -7.54 16.26 -6.88
C ASP A 159 -6.72 15.40 -7.86
N VAL A 160 -5.80 16.00 -8.63
CA VAL A 160 -4.88 15.31 -9.54
C VAL A 160 -3.46 15.46 -9.06
N VAL A 161 -2.71 14.36 -8.97
CA VAL A 161 -1.29 14.36 -8.64
C VAL A 161 -0.48 15.00 -9.78
N ALA A 162 0.25 16.06 -9.47
CA ALA A 162 1.18 16.71 -10.40
C ALA A 162 2.61 16.17 -10.23
N GLU A 163 2.99 15.86 -8.99
CA GLU A 163 4.31 15.37 -8.62
C GLU A 163 4.19 14.49 -7.36
N ILE A 164 4.93 13.39 -7.31
CA ILE A 164 5.08 12.58 -6.10
C ILE A 164 6.56 12.31 -5.86
N VAL A 165 7.05 12.53 -4.64
CA VAL A 165 8.47 12.43 -4.30
C VAL A 165 8.67 11.67 -3.00
N GLU A 166 9.61 10.74 -3.02
CA GLU A 166 10.01 9.96 -1.85
C GLU A 166 10.93 10.76 -0.92
N LYS A 167 10.63 10.74 0.38
CA LYS A 167 11.47 11.30 1.47
C LYS A 167 11.91 12.76 1.26
N ARG A 168 11.06 13.56 0.67
CA ARG A 168 11.26 15.00 0.50
C ARG A 168 9.93 15.72 0.66
N VAL A 169 9.86 16.61 1.65
CA VAL A 169 8.69 17.44 1.91
C VAL A 169 8.55 18.49 0.81
N ILE A 170 7.58 18.32 -0.07
CA ILE A 170 7.29 19.24 -1.17
C ILE A 170 5.94 19.95 -1.01
N SER A 171 5.15 19.53 -0.01
CA SER A 171 3.84 20.06 0.36
C SER A 171 3.50 19.62 1.79
N ASP A 172 2.27 19.81 2.24
CA ASP A 172 1.71 19.24 3.46
C ASP A 172 0.97 17.90 3.24
N LYS A 173 0.91 17.41 1.99
CA LYS A 173 0.19 16.19 1.61
C LYS A 173 1.13 14.98 1.61
N ALA A 174 1.27 14.33 2.76
CA ALA A 174 2.03 13.11 2.91
C ALA A 174 1.23 11.89 2.41
N VAL A 175 1.88 10.99 1.70
CA VAL A 175 1.24 9.76 1.21
C VAL A 175 1.02 8.78 2.36
N MET A 176 -0.18 8.23 2.44
CA MET A 176 -0.58 7.28 3.48
C MET A 176 0.06 5.87 3.30
N GLY A 177 0.71 5.58 2.17
CA GLY A 177 1.14 4.20 1.87
C GLY A 177 -0.01 3.32 1.34
N ALA A 178 -1.04 3.95 0.79
CA ALA A 178 -2.12 3.31 0.05
C ALA A 178 -2.17 3.88 -1.36
N TYR A 179 -2.09 3.01 -2.36
CA TYR A 179 -2.07 3.34 -3.77
C TYR A 179 -3.06 2.44 -4.50
N LEU A 180 -3.98 3.02 -5.26
CA LEU A 180 -4.91 2.28 -6.09
C LEU A 180 -4.49 2.40 -7.56
N PHE A 181 -4.33 1.30 -8.24
CA PHE A 181 -4.18 1.22 -9.69
C PHE A 181 -5.52 0.80 -10.28
N GLU A 182 -6.19 1.74 -10.96
CA GLU A 182 -7.44 1.49 -11.71
C GLU A 182 -7.14 0.73 -13.00
N ASP A 183 -6.07 1.12 -13.69
CA ASP A 183 -5.60 0.47 -14.90
C ASP A 183 -4.55 -0.60 -14.60
N ILE A 184 -4.98 -1.84 -14.62
CA ILE A 184 -4.11 -3.00 -14.38
C ILE A 184 -3.09 -3.20 -15.52
N HIS A 185 -3.39 -2.76 -16.74
CA HIS A 185 -2.46 -2.85 -17.86
C HIS A 185 -1.32 -1.84 -17.70
N LEU A 186 -1.62 -0.64 -17.17
CA LEU A 186 -0.59 0.30 -16.79
C LEU A 186 0.31 -0.28 -15.69
N LEU A 187 -0.28 -0.82 -14.61
CA LEU A 187 0.51 -1.44 -13.54
C LEU A 187 1.40 -2.57 -14.08
N ARG A 188 0.87 -3.43 -14.95
CA ARG A 188 1.65 -4.48 -15.60
C ARG A 188 2.83 -3.90 -16.37
N LYS A 189 2.58 -2.93 -17.23
CA LYS A 189 3.61 -2.25 -18.03
C LYS A 189 4.71 -1.66 -17.14
N LEU A 190 4.33 -0.95 -16.07
CA LEU A 190 5.26 -0.34 -15.12
C LEU A 190 6.15 -1.39 -14.42
N LEU A 191 5.59 -2.55 -14.07
CA LEU A 191 6.33 -3.63 -13.40
C LEU A 191 7.20 -4.45 -14.36
N GLU A 192 6.93 -4.45 -15.66
CA GLU A 192 7.75 -5.10 -16.69
C GLU A 192 9.00 -4.29 -17.03
N TYR A 193 9.03 -2.98 -16.78
CA TYR A 193 10.21 -2.13 -16.98
C TYR A 193 11.31 -2.46 -15.95
N THR A 194 12.19 -3.41 -16.31
CA THR A 194 13.27 -3.91 -15.43
C THR A 194 14.44 -2.94 -15.27
N SER A 195 14.55 -1.91 -16.12
CA SER A 195 15.72 -1.01 -16.19
C SER A 195 15.60 0.24 -15.30
N TYR A 196 14.48 0.46 -14.62
CA TYR A 196 14.31 1.65 -13.80
C TYR A 196 14.61 1.38 -12.32
N PRO A 197 15.36 2.28 -11.67
CA PRO A 197 15.74 2.15 -10.27
C PRO A 197 14.57 2.58 -9.34
N PHE A 198 13.33 2.13 -9.62
CA PHE A 198 12.21 2.40 -8.70
C PHE A 198 12.39 1.57 -7.45
N GLY A 199 12.99 2.17 -6.42
CA GLY A 199 13.04 1.56 -5.10
C GLY A 199 11.67 1.57 -4.41
N TYR A 200 10.85 2.59 -4.69
CA TYR A 200 9.59 2.88 -3.97
C TYR A 200 8.40 2.96 -4.93
N ILE A 201 7.20 2.72 -4.40
CA ILE A 201 5.94 2.81 -5.17
C ILE A 201 5.71 4.27 -5.65
N SER A 202 6.11 5.26 -4.84
CA SER A 202 6.10 6.68 -5.23
C SER A 202 6.87 6.95 -6.53
N GLY A 203 8.05 6.32 -6.71
CA GLY A 203 8.83 6.43 -7.95
C GLY A 203 8.14 5.78 -9.15
N LEU A 204 7.45 4.66 -8.94
CA LEU A 204 6.66 4.00 -9.98
C LEU A 204 5.52 4.90 -10.46
N ILE A 205 4.82 5.57 -9.53
CA ILE A 205 3.74 6.51 -9.85
C ILE A 205 4.27 7.77 -10.53
N GLN A 206 5.39 8.33 -10.07
CA GLN A 206 6.01 9.48 -10.73
C GLN A 206 6.36 9.17 -12.20
N TYR A 207 6.91 7.99 -12.44
CA TYR A 207 7.19 7.54 -13.80
C TYR A 207 5.90 7.39 -14.65
N ALA A 208 4.83 6.85 -14.07
CA ALA A 208 3.56 6.74 -14.76
C ALA A 208 3.03 8.13 -15.20
N ILE A 209 3.18 9.15 -14.34
CA ILE A 209 2.78 10.53 -14.65
C ILE A 209 3.64 11.11 -15.78
N GLU A 210 4.97 10.98 -15.69
CA GLU A 210 5.91 11.65 -16.59
C GLU A 210 6.05 10.96 -17.96
N SER A 211 6.10 9.63 -17.96
CA SER A 211 6.47 8.84 -19.14
C SER A 211 5.27 8.19 -19.82
N GLU A 212 4.21 7.90 -19.07
CA GLU A 212 3.00 7.28 -19.60
C GLU A 212 1.85 8.28 -19.72
N ASN A 213 2.04 9.54 -19.31
CA ASN A 213 1.00 10.58 -19.24
C ASN A 213 -0.24 10.13 -18.44
N ALA A 214 -0.03 9.28 -17.43
CA ALA A 214 -1.10 8.74 -16.63
C ALA A 214 -1.74 9.83 -15.74
N THR A 215 -3.06 9.88 -15.71
CA THR A 215 -3.80 10.70 -14.76
C THR A 215 -3.92 9.94 -13.45
N ILE A 216 -3.31 10.45 -12.39
CA ILE A 216 -3.35 9.89 -11.04
C ILE A 216 -4.15 10.83 -10.15
N GLY A 217 -5.24 10.32 -9.60
CA GLY A 217 -6.07 11.06 -8.64
C GLY A 217 -5.44 11.16 -7.27
N ALA A 218 -5.92 12.11 -6.46
CA ALA A 218 -5.54 12.28 -5.07
C ALA A 218 -6.79 12.41 -4.18
N SER A 219 -6.81 11.71 -3.04
CA SER A 219 -7.89 11.84 -2.05
C SER A 219 -7.34 11.90 -0.63
N PRO A 220 -7.90 12.76 0.24
CA PRO A 220 -7.52 12.78 1.64
C PRO A 220 -8.05 11.53 2.36
N ALA A 221 -7.17 10.87 3.11
CA ALA A 221 -7.53 9.83 4.07
C ALA A 221 -7.78 10.47 5.44
N ALA A 222 -8.70 9.90 6.22
CA ALA A 222 -9.02 10.39 7.55
C ALA A 222 -8.46 9.47 8.64
N ASN A 223 -8.21 10.03 9.83
CA ASN A 223 -7.76 9.29 11.02
C ASN A 223 -6.52 8.42 10.74
N VAL A 224 -5.55 8.99 10.03
CA VAL A 224 -4.32 8.28 9.67
C VAL A 224 -3.44 8.15 10.91
N THR A 225 -2.99 6.92 11.16
CA THR A 225 -2.06 6.57 12.23
C THR A 225 -0.93 5.74 11.65
N ASN A 226 0.29 6.21 11.81
CA ASN A 226 1.49 5.50 11.41
C ASN A 226 2.06 4.75 12.61
N PHE A 227 2.69 3.60 12.35
CA PHE A 227 3.36 2.79 13.36
C PHE A 227 4.60 2.08 12.76
N GLY A 228 5.21 2.73 11.77
CA GLY A 228 6.36 2.22 11.02
C GLY A 228 7.71 2.49 11.66
N THR A 229 7.77 3.36 12.69
CA THR A 229 8.97 3.68 13.47
C THR A 229 8.70 3.57 14.96
N ILE A 230 9.77 3.58 15.76
CA ILE A 230 9.68 3.53 17.24
C ILE A 230 8.89 4.73 17.75
N GLU A 231 9.22 5.92 17.27
CA GLU A 231 8.61 7.18 17.66
C GLU A 231 7.10 7.21 17.35
N GLU A 232 6.71 6.70 16.18
CA GLU A 232 5.30 6.59 15.78
C GLU A 232 4.56 5.57 16.67
N LEU A 233 5.21 4.45 17.02
CA LEU A 233 4.63 3.44 17.92
C LEU A 233 4.44 3.96 19.34
N GLU A 234 5.38 4.75 19.87
CA GLU A 234 5.26 5.38 21.17
C GLU A 234 4.13 6.43 21.26
N GLN A 235 3.74 7.00 20.12
CA GLN A 235 2.62 7.94 20.01
C GLN A 235 1.29 7.25 19.75
N TYR A 236 1.31 5.95 19.44
CA TYR A 236 0.11 5.20 19.09
C TYR A 236 -0.88 5.13 20.27
N GLY A 237 -2.08 5.66 20.06
CA GLY A 237 -3.17 5.63 21.05
C GLY A 237 -3.12 6.73 22.11
N LYS A 238 -2.19 7.70 21.96
CA LYS A 238 -2.20 8.95 22.77
C LYS A 238 -3.05 10.03 22.05
#